data_f92cc2830b115a4e887d38b461dd990d
#
_entry.id   f92cc2830b115a4e887d38b461dd990d
#
_cell.length_a   1.000
_cell.length_b   1.000
_cell.length_c   1.000
_cell.angle_alpha   90.00
_cell.angle_beta   90.00
_cell.angle_gamma   90.00
#
_symmetry.space_group_name_H-M   'P 1'
#
loop_
_entity.id
_entity.type
_entity.pdbx_description
1 polymer ?
#
loop_
_entity_poly.entity_id
_entity_poly.type
_entity_poly.pdbx_seq_one_letter_code
_entity_poly.pdbx_strand_id
1 'polypeptide(L)'
;QPKKYLLSQNSPNPFNPSTVIKYQVPEISFVTIKVYDVLGEEVAVLVNEELNPGYYSVKFNASDLASGLYFYTMKTDKFTSTNKMLMIK
;
A
#
# COMPACT_ATOMS: atom_id res chain seq x y z
N GLN A 1 0.63 -7.62 19.29
CA GLN A 1 1.73 -7.68 18.32
C GLN A 1 1.41 -8.68 17.23
N PRO A 2 1.57 -8.29 15.96
CA PRO A 2 1.27 -9.19 14.84
C PRO A 2 2.19 -10.42 14.84
N LYS A 3 1.65 -11.54 14.36
CA LYS A 3 2.41 -12.78 14.23
C LYS A 3 2.84 -13.05 12.79
N LYS A 4 2.35 -12.26 11.85
CA LYS A 4 2.67 -12.42 10.43
C LYS A 4 2.61 -11.08 9.72
N TYR A 5 3.24 -11.03 8.54
CA TYR A 5 3.07 -9.90 7.64
C TYR A 5 1.68 -9.95 7.01
N LEU A 6 1.09 -8.79 6.79
CA LEU A 6 -0.20 -8.68 6.12
C LEU A 6 -0.30 -7.33 5.42
N LEU A 7 -0.81 -7.35 4.20
CA LEU A 7 -1.19 -6.17 3.46
C LEU A 7 -2.68 -6.27 3.17
N SER A 8 -3.46 -5.36 3.75
CA SER A 8 -4.91 -5.40 3.62
C SER A 8 -5.36 -4.73 2.33
N GLN A 9 -6.55 -5.08 1.88
CA GLN A 9 -7.20 -4.39 0.79
C GLN A 9 -7.50 -2.96 1.25
N ASN A 10 -7.25 -1.97 0.39
CA ASN A 10 -7.52 -0.58 0.71
C ASN A 10 -9.01 -0.34 0.97
N SER A 11 -9.32 0.63 1.79
CA SER A 11 -10.70 1.00 2.10
C SER A 11 -10.82 2.52 2.17
N PRO A 12 -11.77 3.11 1.46
CA PRO A 12 -12.75 2.50 0.55
C PRO A 12 -12.11 2.01 -0.75
N ASN A 13 -12.81 1.08 -1.42
CA ASN A 13 -12.43 0.59 -2.74
C ASN A 13 -13.71 0.21 -3.48
N PRO A 14 -14.09 0.90 -4.57
CA PRO A 14 -13.38 2.01 -5.21
C PRO A 14 -13.24 3.23 -4.30
N PHE A 15 -12.30 4.11 -4.61
CA PHE A 15 -12.05 5.29 -3.78
C PHE A 15 -12.03 6.58 -4.62
N ASN A 16 -12.24 7.73 -3.94
CA ASN A 16 -12.31 9.03 -4.60
C ASN A 16 -12.02 10.14 -3.58
N PRO A 17 -10.90 10.83 -3.66
CA PRO A 17 -9.63 10.43 -4.29
C PRO A 17 -8.70 9.77 -3.29
N SER A 18 -9.16 9.51 -2.05
CA SER A 18 -8.33 9.00 -0.96
C SER A 18 -8.79 7.65 -0.48
N THR A 19 -7.84 6.87 -0.02
CA THR A 19 -8.09 5.56 0.57
C THR A 19 -7.05 5.31 1.65
N VAL A 20 -7.30 4.32 2.49
CA VAL A 20 -6.40 3.92 3.57
C VAL A 20 -5.98 2.49 3.33
N ILE A 21 -4.68 2.24 3.45
CA ILE A 21 -4.09 0.91 3.34
C ILE A 21 -3.57 0.53 4.71
N LYS A 22 -4.06 -0.59 5.24
CA LYS A 22 -3.60 -1.12 6.53
C LYS A 22 -2.63 -2.26 6.29
N TYR A 23 -1.60 -2.34 7.11
CA TYR A 23 -0.62 -3.40 7.01
C TYR A 23 -0.04 -3.69 8.39
N GLN A 24 0.62 -4.83 8.51
CA GLN A 24 1.21 -5.23 9.79
C GLN A 24 2.56 -5.89 9.58
N VAL A 25 3.40 -5.74 10.58
CA VAL A 25 4.79 -6.19 10.56
C VAL A 25 5.04 -6.99 11.85
N PRO A 26 5.47 -8.27 11.75
CA PRO A 26 5.67 -9.10 12.95
C PRO A 26 7.04 -8.92 13.61
N GLU A 27 7.99 -8.34 12.90
CA GLU A 27 9.34 -8.14 13.39
C GLU A 27 9.92 -6.88 12.75
N ILE A 28 11.02 -6.37 13.28
CA ILE A 28 11.69 -5.20 12.72
C ILE A 28 12.00 -5.49 11.25
N SER A 29 11.54 -4.61 10.36
CA SER A 29 11.67 -4.81 8.92
C SER A 29 11.81 -3.48 8.21
N PHE A 30 12.60 -3.48 7.14
CA PHE A 30 12.58 -2.36 6.21
C PHE A 30 11.40 -2.57 5.26
N VAL A 31 10.45 -1.64 5.28
CA VAL A 31 9.18 -1.78 4.56
C VAL A 31 9.10 -0.76 3.44
N THR A 32 8.75 -1.24 2.25
CA THR A 32 8.38 -0.35 1.14
C THR A 32 6.96 -0.67 0.71
N ILE A 33 6.16 0.38 0.51
CA ILE A 33 4.84 0.26 -0.12
C ILE A 33 4.82 1.28 -1.25
N LYS A 34 4.66 0.78 -2.47
CA LYS A 34 4.70 1.60 -3.68
C LYS A 34 3.45 1.37 -4.49
N VAL A 35 3.02 2.40 -5.22
CA VAL A 35 1.85 2.34 -6.08
C VAL A 35 2.29 2.40 -7.54
N TYR A 36 1.68 1.55 -8.35
CA TYR A 36 1.98 1.43 -9.79
C TYR A 36 0.70 1.58 -10.61
N ASP A 37 0.84 2.12 -11.81
CA ASP A 37 -0.27 2.18 -12.77
C ASP A 37 -0.35 0.85 -13.56
N VAL A 38 -1.27 0.81 -14.54
CA VAL A 38 -1.49 -0.42 -15.33
C VAL A 38 -0.31 -0.74 -16.25
N LEU A 39 0.55 0.22 -16.51
CA LEU A 39 1.74 0.01 -17.33
C LEU A 39 2.92 -0.46 -16.48
N GLY A 40 2.74 -0.55 -15.16
CA GLY A 40 3.80 -0.95 -14.25
C GLY A 40 4.72 0.18 -13.83
N GLU A 41 4.35 1.42 -14.14
CA GLU A 41 5.14 2.57 -13.73
C GLU A 41 4.83 2.95 -12.28
N GLU A 42 5.87 3.22 -11.52
CA GLU A 42 5.73 3.68 -10.14
C GLU A 42 5.18 5.10 -10.13
N VAL A 43 4.05 5.30 -9.48
CA VAL A 43 3.40 6.61 -9.41
C VAL A 43 3.46 7.21 -8.01
N ALA A 44 3.77 6.42 -6.98
CA ALA A 44 3.90 6.93 -5.62
C ALA A 44 4.68 5.96 -4.74
N VAL A 45 5.36 6.51 -3.74
CA VAL A 45 5.99 5.73 -2.69
C VAL A 45 5.30 6.14 -1.39
N LEU A 46 4.61 5.21 -0.75
CA LEU A 46 3.84 5.50 0.44
C LEU A 46 4.62 5.24 1.72
N VAL A 47 5.44 4.20 1.73
CA VAL A 47 6.27 3.82 2.87
C VAL A 47 7.64 3.41 2.34
N ASN A 48 8.69 3.85 3.01
CA ASN A 48 10.06 3.50 2.64
C ASN A 48 10.96 3.71 3.86
N GLU A 49 10.82 2.84 4.87
CA GLU A 49 11.54 3.01 6.12
C GLU A 49 11.55 1.72 6.94
N GLU A 50 12.46 1.67 7.91
CA GLU A 50 12.49 0.59 8.87
C GLU A 50 11.40 0.79 9.92
N LEU A 51 10.63 -0.25 10.20
CA LEU A 51 9.52 -0.22 11.14
C LEU A 51 9.66 -1.30 12.20
N ASN A 52 9.26 -0.96 13.42
CA ASN A 52 9.14 -1.90 14.52
C ASN A 52 7.90 -2.79 14.32
N PRO A 53 7.83 -3.94 15.00
CA PRO A 53 6.63 -4.76 14.95
C PRO A 53 5.40 -3.94 15.35
N GLY A 54 4.32 -4.09 14.61
CA GLY A 54 3.11 -3.35 14.92
C GLY A 54 2.09 -3.38 13.80
N TYR A 55 0.97 -2.70 14.07
CA TYR A 55 -0.12 -2.47 13.12
C TYR A 55 -0.03 -1.04 12.62
N TYR A 56 -0.11 -0.86 11.31
CA TYR A 56 0.10 0.42 10.67
C TYR A 56 -0.98 0.73 9.67
N SER A 57 -1.12 2.01 9.34
CA SER A 57 -1.98 2.43 8.24
C SER A 57 -1.32 3.60 7.53
N VAL A 58 -1.58 3.72 6.25
CA VAL A 58 -1.10 4.83 5.45
C VAL A 58 -2.23 5.30 4.54
N LYS A 59 -2.35 6.62 4.40
CA LYS A 59 -3.35 7.24 3.55
C LYS A 59 -2.73 7.51 2.18
N PHE A 60 -3.47 7.16 1.12
CA PHE A 60 -3.08 7.46 -0.24
C PHE A 60 -4.09 8.43 -0.85
N ASN A 61 -3.60 9.58 -1.31
CA ASN A 61 -4.40 10.58 -1.98
C ASN A 61 -3.99 10.63 -3.45
N ALA A 62 -4.90 10.23 -4.33
CA ALA A 62 -4.65 10.12 -5.75
C ALA A 62 -5.27 11.28 -6.54
N SER A 63 -5.46 12.45 -5.91
CA SER A 63 -6.13 13.58 -6.56
C SER A 63 -5.40 14.05 -7.82
N ASP A 64 -4.10 13.83 -7.91
CA ASP A 64 -3.29 14.23 -9.09
C ASP A 64 -3.21 13.14 -10.15
N LEU A 65 -3.86 12.00 -9.92
CA LEU A 65 -3.80 10.86 -10.85
C LEU A 65 -5.10 10.74 -11.62
N ALA A 66 -5.03 10.08 -12.77
CA ALA A 66 -6.23 9.79 -13.57
C ALA A 66 -7.05 8.67 -12.92
N SER A 67 -8.36 8.69 -13.13
CA SER A 67 -9.23 7.60 -12.74
C SER A 67 -8.75 6.31 -13.40
N GLY A 68 -8.81 5.21 -12.70
CA GLY A 68 -8.40 3.93 -13.24
C GLY A 68 -7.91 2.97 -12.21
N LEU A 69 -7.33 1.89 -12.71
CA LEU A 69 -6.83 0.79 -11.90
C LEU A 69 -5.38 1.04 -11.52
N TYR A 70 -5.07 0.80 -10.24
CA TYR A 70 -3.72 0.91 -9.71
C TYR A 70 -3.40 -0.33 -8.88
N PHE A 71 -2.10 -0.58 -8.73
CA PHE A 71 -1.61 -1.69 -7.92
C PHE A 71 -0.73 -1.14 -6.83
N TYR A 72 -0.77 -1.73 -5.64
CA TYR A 72 0.18 -1.37 -4.61
C TYR A 72 0.84 -2.62 -4.06
N THR A 73 2.15 -2.52 -3.84
CA THR A 73 2.98 -3.64 -3.40
C THR A 73 3.69 -3.29 -2.10
N MET A 74 3.53 -4.14 -1.11
CA MET A 74 4.31 -4.10 0.11
C MET A 74 5.45 -5.10 -0.01
N LYS A 75 6.65 -4.64 0.26
CA LYS A 75 7.83 -5.50 0.16
C LYS A 75 8.73 -5.33 1.36
N THR A 76 9.19 -6.45 1.91
CA THR A 76 10.24 -6.54 2.92
C THR A 76 11.20 -7.61 2.47
N ASP A 77 12.24 -7.89 3.25
CA ASP A 77 13.18 -8.97 2.92
C ASP A 77 12.54 -10.37 3.01
N LYS A 78 11.39 -10.49 3.68
CA LYS A 78 10.72 -11.78 3.91
C LYS A 78 9.30 -11.86 3.37
N PHE A 79 8.80 -10.77 2.78
CA PHE A 79 7.38 -10.71 2.41
C PHE A 79 7.20 -9.81 1.20
N THR A 80 6.35 -10.24 0.29
CA THR A 80 5.91 -9.41 -0.85
C THR A 80 4.46 -9.72 -1.12
N SER A 81 3.65 -8.67 -1.22
CA SER A 81 2.22 -8.82 -1.52
C SER A 81 1.77 -7.64 -2.36
N THR A 82 0.93 -7.92 -3.33
CA THR A 82 0.39 -6.90 -4.23
C THR A 82 -1.13 -6.99 -4.24
N ASN A 83 -1.78 -5.85 -4.12
CA ASN A 83 -3.23 -5.72 -4.25
C ASN A 83 -3.55 -4.71 -5.32
N LYS A 84 -4.76 -4.78 -5.86
CA LYS A 84 -5.23 -3.80 -6.82
C LYS A 84 -6.29 -2.92 -6.19
N MET A 85 -6.42 -1.70 -6.70
CA MET A 85 -7.41 -0.73 -6.23
C MET A 85 -7.92 0.08 -7.40
N LEU A 86 -9.17 0.52 -7.30
CA LEU A 86 -9.83 1.28 -8.37
C LEU A 86 -10.13 2.69 -7.89
N MET A 87 -9.60 3.68 -8.59
CA MET A 87 -9.85 5.09 -8.29
C MET A 87 -10.86 5.66 -9.28
N ILE A 88 -11.91 6.24 -8.74
CA ILE A 88 -12.99 6.83 -9.52
C ILE A 88 -13.12 8.30 -9.13
N LYS A 89 -12.97 9.19 -10.10
CA LYS A 89 -13.19 10.62 -9.87
C LYS A 89 -14.61 11.00 -10.17
#